data_5e0e41daaac77770bb6c003ca606a00a
#
_entry.id   5e0e41daaac77770bb6c003ca606a00a
#
_cell.length_a   1.000
_cell.length_b   1.000
_cell.length_c   1.000
_cell.angle_alpha   90.00
_cell.angle_beta   90.00
_cell.angle_gamma   90.00
#
_symmetry.space_group_name_H-M   'P 1'
#
loop_
_entity.id
_entity.type
_entity.pdbx_description
1 polymer ?
#
loop_
_entity_poly.entity_id
_entity_poly.type
_entity_poly.pdbx_seq_one_letter_code
_entity_poly.pdbx_strand_id
1 'polypeptide(L)'
;MNEDGTMSRLPELVSFAQKHGLKIGTISDLIAYRRRHDNLVRVQSESQVVSEFGGDWLMRVYVDETHGDEHIVLSKGDLSAPSPVLVRMHALDTMLDLIGIGAMGRAGEFADAMRAVAKEGRGVDRKSVV
;
A
#
# COMPACT_ATOMS: atom_id res chain seq x y z
N MET A 1 -8.53 29.48 20.57
CA MET A 1 -8.01 30.85 20.41
C MET A 1 -7.85 31.39 21.81
N ASN A 2 -6.72 32.02 22.11
CA ASN A 2 -6.45 32.64 23.41
C ASN A 2 -7.26 33.93 23.56
N GLU A 3 -7.36 34.45 24.82
CA GLU A 3 -8.11 35.67 25.11
C GLU A 3 -7.56 36.91 24.38
N ASP A 4 -6.26 36.89 24.05
CA ASP A 4 -5.56 37.95 23.32
C ASP A 4 -5.73 37.81 21.77
N GLY A 5 -6.52 36.85 21.31
CA GLY A 5 -6.78 36.60 19.87
C GLY A 5 -5.72 35.76 19.17
N THR A 6 -4.67 35.31 19.86
CA THR A 6 -3.64 34.43 19.28
C THR A 6 -4.14 32.98 19.18
N MET A 7 -3.48 32.19 18.32
CA MET A 7 -3.80 30.79 18.14
C MET A 7 -3.21 29.96 19.28
N SER A 8 -4.06 29.24 20.03
CA SER A 8 -3.62 28.33 21.08
C SER A 8 -2.75 27.20 20.49
N ARG A 9 -1.64 26.92 21.16
CA ARG A 9 -0.70 25.86 20.80
C ARG A 9 -0.90 24.64 21.72
N LEU A 10 -0.23 23.53 21.41
CA LEU A 10 -0.44 22.25 22.11
C LEU A 10 -0.39 22.35 23.64
N PRO A 11 0.59 23.03 24.28
CA PRO A 11 0.62 23.12 25.74
C PRO A 11 -0.63 23.79 26.35
N GLU A 12 -1.11 24.84 25.70
CA GLU A 12 -2.32 25.57 26.11
C GLU A 12 -3.58 24.74 25.88
N LEU A 13 -3.64 24.02 24.77
CA LEU A 13 -4.74 23.11 24.45
C LEU A 13 -4.81 21.92 25.42
N VAL A 14 -3.67 21.38 25.86
CA VAL A 14 -3.63 20.32 26.88
C VAL A 14 -4.19 20.84 28.21
N SER A 15 -3.76 22.04 28.65
CA SER A 15 -4.26 22.67 29.85
C SER A 15 -5.77 22.95 29.77
N PHE A 16 -6.22 23.43 28.64
CA PHE A 16 -7.65 23.66 28.35
C PHE A 16 -8.46 22.36 28.42
N ALA A 17 -7.96 21.32 27.76
CA ALA A 17 -8.63 20.02 27.74
C ALA A 17 -8.75 19.44 29.15
N GLN A 18 -7.69 19.51 29.97
CA GLN A 18 -7.71 19.06 31.37
C GLN A 18 -8.71 19.86 32.20
N LYS A 19 -8.73 21.19 32.06
CA LYS A 19 -9.64 22.07 32.79
C LYS A 19 -11.11 21.79 32.52
N HIS A 20 -11.43 21.40 31.28
CA HIS A 20 -12.81 21.19 30.85
C HIS A 20 -13.19 19.71 30.69
N GLY A 21 -12.33 18.76 31.12
CA GLY A 21 -12.58 17.32 30.99
C GLY A 21 -12.74 16.83 29.55
N LEU A 22 -12.08 17.48 28.59
CA LEU A 22 -12.16 17.15 27.18
C LEU A 22 -11.06 16.17 26.79
N LYS A 23 -11.35 15.34 25.80
CA LYS A 23 -10.35 14.52 25.12
C LYS A 23 -9.62 15.36 24.09
N ILE A 24 -8.31 15.15 23.96
CA ILE A 24 -7.47 15.80 22.96
C ILE A 24 -6.74 14.73 22.15
N GLY A 25 -6.62 14.94 20.85
CA GLY A 25 -5.87 14.08 19.93
C GLY A 25 -5.29 14.91 18.81
N THR A 26 -4.32 14.35 18.12
CA THR A 26 -3.74 14.97 16.92
C THR A 26 -4.41 14.44 15.65
N ILE A 27 -4.36 15.24 14.57
CA ILE A 27 -4.81 14.77 13.25
C ILE A 27 -3.97 13.57 12.79
N SER A 28 -2.67 13.56 13.10
CA SER A 28 -1.78 12.45 12.78
C SER A 28 -2.20 11.15 13.46
N ASP A 29 -2.60 11.22 14.74
CA ASP A 29 -3.10 10.05 15.47
C ASP A 29 -4.42 9.55 14.90
N LEU A 30 -5.31 10.47 14.52
CA LEU A 30 -6.57 10.12 13.86
C LEU A 30 -6.35 9.44 12.51
N ILE A 31 -5.43 9.95 11.69
CA ILE A 31 -5.05 9.32 10.43
C ILE A 31 -4.49 7.91 10.67
N ALA A 32 -3.58 7.77 11.64
CA ALA A 32 -3.00 6.47 11.99
C ALA A 32 -4.06 5.48 12.51
N TYR A 33 -5.00 5.97 13.31
CA TYR A 33 -6.13 5.17 13.79
C TYR A 33 -7.01 4.70 12.63
N ARG A 34 -7.41 5.61 11.75
CA ARG A 34 -8.25 5.28 10.58
C ARG A 34 -7.59 4.28 9.66
N ARG A 35 -6.28 4.44 9.38
CA ARG A 35 -5.52 3.48 8.55
C ARG A 35 -5.48 2.05 9.13
N ARG A 36 -5.63 1.91 10.45
CA ARG A 36 -5.65 0.58 11.11
C ARG A 36 -7.04 -0.02 11.23
N HIS A 37 -8.07 0.80 11.32
CA HIS A 37 -9.41 0.35 11.68
C HIS A 37 -10.43 0.51 10.55
N ASP A 38 -10.19 1.43 9.61
CA ASP A 38 -11.04 1.59 8.44
C ASP A 38 -10.50 0.72 7.30
N ASN A 39 -11.41 0.02 6.64
CA ASN A 39 -11.07 -0.73 5.43
C ASN A 39 -11.14 0.21 4.22
N LEU A 40 -10.05 0.96 4.02
CA LEU A 40 -9.95 1.99 2.97
C LEU A 40 -9.56 1.42 1.59
N VAL A 41 -9.36 0.10 1.52
CA VAL A 41 -8.95 -0.57 0.29
C VAL A 41 -9.96 -1.67 -0.02
N ARG A 42 -10.54 -1.65 -1.21
CA ARG A 42 -11.45 -2.71 -1.66
C ARG A 42 -10.96 -3.41 -2.92
N VAL A 43 -11.33 -4.65 -3.07
CA VAL A 43 -11.12 -5.40 -4.31
C VAL A 43 -12.12 -4.89 -5.35
N GLN A 44 -11.62 -4.40 -6.48
CA GLN A 44 -12.44 -3.97 -7.61
C GLN A 44 -12.67 -5.12 -8.59
N SER A 45 -11.64 -5.91 -8.86
CA SER A 45 -11.73 -7.07 -9.74
C SER A 45 -10.78 -8.19 -9.31
N GLU A 46 -11.13 -9.42 -9.68
CA GLU A 46 -10.32 -10.61 -9.45
C GLU A 46 -10.37 -11.49 -10.70
N SER A 47 -9.24 -12.03 -11.13
CA SER A 47 -9.16 -12.96 -12.25
C SER A 47 -7.94 -13.86 -12.17
N GLN A 48 -8.06 -15.06 -12.74
CA GLN A 48 -6.91 -15.91 -13.01
C GLN A 48 -6.23 -15.46 -14.30
N VAL A 49 -4.92 -15.30 -14.26
CA VAL A 49 -4.12 -14.89 -15.41
C VAL A 49 -2.92 -15.81 -15.59
N VAL A 50 -2.48 -15.96 -16.83
CA VAL A 50 -1.25 -16.70 -17.15
C VAL A 50 -0.20 -15.72 -17.63
N SER A 51 0.96 -15.72 -16.98
CA SER A 51 2.10 -14.88 -17.33
C SER A 51 3.27 -15.73 -17.81
N GLU A 52 3.99 -15.26 -18.84
CA GLU A 52 5.27 -15.84 -19.25
C GLU A 52 6.34 -15.80 -18.13
N PHE A 53 6.15 -14.96 -17.12
CA PHE A 53 7.06 -14.80 -15.97
C PHE A 53 6.68 -15.67 -14.78
N GLY A 54 6.19 -16.88 -15.02
CA GLY A 54 5.96 -17.84 -13.96
C GLY A 54 4.61 -18.55 -13.99
N GLY A 55 3.89 -18.55 -15.12
CA GLY A 55 2.65 -19.33 -15.31
C GLY A 55 1.43 -18.70 -14.65
N ASP A 56 0.67 -19.49 -13.90
CA ASP A 56 -0.62 -19.09 -13.34
C ASP A 56 -0.49 -18.17 -12.12
N TRP A 57 -1.30 -17.11 -12.10
CA TRP A 57 -1.39 -16.12 -11.02
C TRP A 57 -2.85 -15.78 -10.75
N LEU A 58 -3.17 -15.49 -9.50
CA LEU A 58 -4.39 -14.79 -9.13
C LEU A 58 -4.11 -13.29 -9.13
N MET A 59 -4.72 -12.57 -10.06
CA MET A 59 -4.65 -11.12 -10.16
C MET A 59 -5.84 -10.48 -9.46
N ARG A 60 -5.56 -9.51 -8.59
CA ARG A 60 -6.56 -8.64 -7.98
C ARG A 60 -6.22 -7.20 -8.25
N VAL A 61 -7.22 -6.41 -8.60
CA VAL A 61 -7.11 -4.95 -8.62
C VAL A 61 -7.78 -4.40 -7.37
N TYR A 62 -7.00 -3.67 -6.60
CA TYR A 62 -7.47 -2.97 -5.41
C TYR A 62 -7.57 -1.48 -5.70
N VAL A 63 -8.56 -0.84 -5.11
CA VAL A 63 -8.72 0.62 -5.15
C VAL A 63 -8.59 1.16 -3.74
N ASP A 64 -7.73 2.16 -3.57
CA ASP A 64 -7.71 3.01 -2.37
C ASP A 64 -8.86 4.02 -2.48
N GLU A 65 -9.87 3.88 -1.64
CA GLU A 65 -11.06 4.75 -1.64
C GLU A 65 -10.75 6.19 -1.20
N THR A 66 -9.57 6.44 -0.63
CA THR A 66 -9.15 7.77 -0.19
C THR A 66 -8.68 8.64 -1.35
N HIS A 67 -7.93 8.06 -2.28
CA HIS A 67 -7.29 8.78 -3.39
C HIS A 67 -7.79 8.32 -4.76
N GLY A 68 -8.44 7.16 -4.82
CA GLY A 68 -8.86 6.54 -6.08
C GLY A 68 -7.73 5.78 -6.81
N ASP A 69 -6.59 5.61 -6.14
CA ASP A 69 -5.43 4.93 -6.72
C ASP A 69 -5.69 3.44 -6.89
N GLU A 70 -5.29 2.90 -8.04
CA GLU A 70 -5.40 1.49 -8.33
C GLU A 70 -4.08 0.75 -8.07
N HIS A 71 -4.21 -0.45 -7.52
CA HIS A 71 -3.07 -1.32 -7.21
C HIS A 71 -3.33 -2.72 -7.77
N ILE A 72 -2.46 -3.18 -8.64
CA ILE A 72 -2.49 -4.55 -9.15
C ILE A 72 -1.70 -5.44 -8.19
N VAL A 73 -2.31 -6.52 -7.75
CA VAL A 73 -1.69 -7.52 -6.89
C VAL A 73 -1.74 -8.87 -7.58
N LEU A 74 -0.56 -9.43 -7.84
CA LEU A 74 -0.40 -10.79 -8.35
C LEU A 74 -0.04 -11.69 -7.18
N SER A 75 -0.79 -12.73 -6.96
CA SER A 75 -0.55 -13.71 -5.90
C SER A 75 -0.46 -15.13 -6.45
N LYS A 76 0.36 -15.94 -5.81
CA LYS A 76 0.59 -17.34 -6.15
C LYS A 76 0.64 -18.20 -4.88
N GLY A 77 0.08 -19.38 -4.96
CA GLY A 77 0.08 -20.35 -3.86
C GLY A 77 -0.86 -20.01 -2.71
N ASP A 78 -0.85 -20.82 -1.67
CA ASP A 78 -1.68 -20.63 -0.48
C ASP A 78 -1.02 -19.61 0.46
N LEU A 79 -1.64 -18.44 0.59
CA LEU A 79 -1.17 -17.35 1.47
C LEU A 79 -1.66 -17.48 2.92
N SER A 80 -2.56 -18.42 3.22
CA SER A 80 -3.13 -18.61 4.56
C SER A 80 -2.22 -19.42 5.50
N ALA A 81 -1.26 -20.14 4.95
CA ALA A 81 -0.34 -20.94 5.75
C ALA A 81 0.56 -20.07 6.66
N PRO A 82 0.88 -20.51 7.89
CA PRO A 82 1.53 -19.66 8.91
C PRO A 82 3.02 -19.38 8.67
N SER A 83 3.60 -19.82 7.56
CA SER A 83 5.00 -19.56 7.21
C SER A 83 5.16 -18.22 6.52
N PRO A 84 6.34 -17.58 6.57
CA PRO A 84 6.60 -16.32 5.88
C PRO A 84 6.28 -16.37 4.38
N VAL A 85 5.74 -15.29 3.84
CA VAL A 85 5.38 -15.14 2.43
C VAL A 85 6.34 -14.15 1.78
N LEU A 86 6.87 -14.52 0.61
CA LEU A 86 7.66 -13.59 -0.21
C LEU A 86 6.75 -12.48 -0.74
N VAL A 87 7.08 -11.24 -0.42
CA VAL A 87 6.31 -10.06 -0.86
C VAL A 87 7.23 -9.07 -1.54
N ARG A 88 6.84 -8.64 -2.74
CA ARG A 88 7.49 -7.54 -3.44
C ARG A 88 6.52 -6.37 -3.61
N MET A 89 7.07 -5.17 -3.42
CA MET A 89 6.39 -3.90 -3.71
C MET A 89 7.10 -3.22 -4.88
N HIS A 90 6.36 -2.93 -5.95
CA HIS A 90 6.92 -2.30 -7.15
C HIS A 90 6.05 -1.13 -7.60
N ALA A 91 6.67 0.05 -7.80
CA ALA A 91 6.04 1.15 -8.52
C ALA A 91 6.28 0.92 -10.01
N LEU A 92 5.20 0.79 -10.80
CA LEU A 92 5.30 0.60 -12.24
C LEU A 92 5.87 1.86 -12.89
N ASP A 93 6.92 1.68 -13.66
CA ASP A 93 7.47 2.68 -14.56
C ASP A 93 7.32 2.19 -15.99
N THR A 94 6.38 2.77 -16.72
CA THR A 94 6.05 2.33 -18.08
C THR A 94 7.26 2.43 -19.02
N MET A 95 8.10 3.46 -18.86
CA MET A 95 9.26 3.65 -19.71
C MET A 95 10.34 2.59 -19.44
N LEU A 96 10.58 2.29 -18.16
CA LEU A 96 11.57 1.30 -17.76
C LEU A 96 11.05 -0.13 -17.93
N ASP A 97 9.84 -0.41 -17.43
CA ASP A 97 9.32 -1.79 -17.34
C ASP A 97 8.83 -2.34 -18.69
N LEU A 98 8.27 -1.49 -19.57
CA LEU A 98 7.75 -1.91 -20.87
C LEU A 98 8.68 -1.56 -22.05
N ILE A 99 9.27 -0.38 -22.04
CA ILE A 99 10.06 0.12 -23.18
C ILE A 99 11.56 -0.09 -22.94
N GLY A 100 11.97 -0.28 -21.68
CA GLY A 100 13.38 -0.48 -21.32
C GLY A 100 14.21 0.81 -21.37
N ILE A 101 13.56 1.99 -21.32
CA ILE A 101 14.23 3.29 -21.30
C ILE A 101 14.42 3.72 -19.86
N GLY A 102 15.64 3.97 -19.42
CA GLY A 102 15.94 4.44 -18.07
C GLY A 102 17.28 3.96 -17.56
N ALA A 103 17.43 3.91 -16.24
CA ALA A 103 18.67 3.54 -15.57
C ALA A 103 19.14 2.14 -15.99
N MET A 104 20.32 2.06 -16.56
CA MET A 104 20.98 0.79 -16.89
C MET A 104 21.08 -0.08 -15.63
N GLY A 105 20.66 -1.36 -15.74
CA GLY A 105 20.74 -2.35 -14.65
C GLY A 105 19.39 -2.70 -14.00
N ARG A 106 18.30 -1.97 -14.27
CA ARG A 106 16.96 -2.30 -13.75
C ARG A 106 16.05 -2.98 -14.77
N ALA A 107 16.49 -3.06 -16.03
CA ALA A 107 15.75 -3.76 -17.08
C ALA A 107 15.59 -5.25 -16.70
N GLY A 108 14.35 -5.72 -16.68
CA GLY A 108 14.03 -7.11 -16.31
C GLY A 108 13.74 -7.37 -14.83
N GLU A 109 13.99 -6.42 -13.92
CA GLU A 109 13.66 -6.59 -12.49
C GLU A 109 12.21 -7.03 -12.24
N PHE A 110 11.30 -6.54 -13.08
CA PHE A 110 9.89 -6.93 -13.04
C PHE A 110 9.70 -8.43 -13.29
N ALA A 111 10.25 -8.91 -14.42
CA ALA A 111 10.15 -10.30 -14.81
C ALA A 111 10.88 -11.24 -13.83
N ASP A 112 12.07 -10.83 -13.37
CA ASP A 112 12.90 -11.63 -12.47
C ASP A 112 12.25 -11.78 -11.09
N ALA A 113 11.60 -10.74 -10.59
CA ALA A 113 10.85 -10.82 -9.34
C ALA A 113 9.64 -11.77 -9.44
N MET A 114 8.89 -11.72 -10.54
CA MET A 114 7.78 -12.66 -10.76
C MET A 114 8.31 -14.09 -10.86
N ARG A 115 9.42 -14.32 -11.58
CA ARG A 115 10.06 -15.64 -11.64
C ARG A 115 10.54 -16.12 -10.26
N ALA A 116 11.07 -15.22 -9.43
CA ALA A 116 11.49 -15.56 -8.07
C ALA A 116 10.30 -16.02 -7.20
N VAL A 117 9.19 -15.30 -7.23
CA VAL A 117 7.95 -15.71 -6.54
C VAL A 117 7.42 -17.04 -7.10
N ALA A 118 7.46 -17.22 -8.43
CA ALA A 118 7.02 -18.45 -9.06
C ALA A 118 7.89 -19.65 -8.68
N LYS A 119 9.21 -19.47 -8.56
CA LYS A 119 10.16 -20.50 -8.11
C LYS A 119 9.91 -20.89 -6.65
N GLU A 120 9.58 -19.95 -5.79
CA GLU A 120 9.19 -20.21 -4.41
C GLU A 120 7.83 -20.94 -4.33
N GLY A 121 7.01 -20.84 -5.38
CA GLY A 121 5.67 -21.42 -5.46
C GLY A 121 4.62 -20.69 -4.65
N ARG A 122 5.01 -19.66 -3.89
CA ARG A 122 4.14 -18.88 -3.01
C ARG A 122 4.66 -17.47 -2.81
N GLY A 123 3.80 -16.49 -3.00
CA GLY A 123 4.18 -15.09 -2.79
C GLY A 123 3.21 -14.09 -3.37
N VAL A 124 3.54 -12.83 -3.19
CA VAL A 124 2.75 -11.68 -3.62
C VAL A 124 3.65 -10.64 -4.28
N ASP A 125 3.23 -10.16 -5.43
CA ASP A 125 3.84 -9.03 -6.12
C ASP A 125 2.79 -7.92 -6.28
N ARG A 126 2.93 -6.83 -5.53
CA ARG A 126 2.04 -5.67 -5.58
C ARG A 126 2.64 -4.56 -6.42
N LYS A 127 1.86 -4.05 -7.35
CA LYS A 127 2.22 -2.98 -8.27
C LYS A 127 1.31 -1.78 -8.05
N SER A 128 1.91 -0.59 -7.81
CA SER A 128 1.19 0.67 -7.87
C SER A 128 1.29 1.23 -9.28
N VAL A 129 0.16 1.59 -9.84
CA VAL A 129 0.09 2.41 -11.05
C VAL A 129 0.16 3.86 -10.59
N VAL A 130 1.23 4.58 -10.94
CA VAL A 130 1.42 5.99 -10.60
C VAL A 130 1.23 6.81 -11.86
#